data_e0a3f652977d1f59c4eaa0c8b7211eb6
#
_entry.id   e0a3f652977d1f59c4eaa0c8b7211eb6
#
_cell.length_a   1.000
_cell.length_b   1.000
_cell.length_c   1.000
_cell.angle_alpha   90.00
_cell.angle_beta   90.00
_cell.angle_gamma   90.00
#
_symmetry.space_group_name_H-M   'P 1'
#
loop_
_entity.id
_entity.type
_entity.pdbx_description
1 polymer ?
#
loop_
_entity_poly.entity_id
_entity_poly.type
_entity_poly.pdbx_seq_one_letter_code
_entity_poly.pdbx_strand_id
1 'polypeptide(L)'
;MIRLMLADDHTIIRDGLKKIFSTVPDMQVVAEAADGCEVLALLRAQAPDVLLLDMSMPGRSGILLIQQIRASHPALPILVLSMYRESQYAVQAIRAGAAGYLTKNVESDQLLGAIRKVARGGTAVSPAIADKLVSQARQPDAMLPHARLTARELQVFQMLAEGLGINEIAAALSLSAKTVSTHKANILGKMDIASTAGLVHYAIRHGLLAEAGDAA
;
A
#
# COMPACT_ATOMS: atom_id res chain seq x y z
N MET A 1 23.63 -7.09 -10.71
CA MET A 1 22.43 -7.95 -10.54
C MET A 1 21.62 -7.36 -9.39
N ILE A 2 20.34 -7.03 -9.60
CA ILE A 2 19.48 -6.43 -8.59
C ILE A 2 18.89 -7.54 -7.72
N ARG A 3 19.12 -7.49 -6.42
CA ARG A 3 18.63 -8.46 -5.43
C ARG A 3 17.25 -8.01 -4.94
N LEU A 4 16.24 -8.83 -5.18
CA LEU A 4 14.85 -8.52 -4.87
C LEU A 4 14.36 -9.30 -3.65
N MET A 5 13.67 -8.63 -2.74
CA MET A 5 12.83 -9.27 -1.75
C MET A 5 11.36 -9.10 -2.17
N LEU A 6 10.58 -10.18 -2.16
CA LEU A 6 9.14 -10.17 -2.45
C LEU A 6 8.36 -10.30 -1.16
N ALA A 7 7.42 -9.40 -0.93
CA ALA A 7 6.51 -9.44 0.21
C ALA A 7 5.06 -9.34 -0.29
N ASP A 8 4.35 -10.45 -0.29
CA ASP A 8 2.96 -10.60 -0.72
C ASP A 8 2.37 -11.85 -0.05
N ASP A 9 1.16 -11.80 0.47
CA ASP A 9 0.52 -12.96 1.10
C ASP A 9 -0.05 -13.96 0.07
N HIS A 10 -0.20 -13.54 -1.19
CA HIS A 10 -0.68 -14.38 -2.28
C HIS A 10 0.45 -15.18 -2.95
N THR A 11 0.52 -16.48 -2.67
CA THR A 11 1.55 -17.38 -3.23
C THR A 11 1.59 -17.35 -4.77
N ILE A 12 0.41 -17.32 -5.42
CA ILE A 12 0.32 -17.28 -6.90
C ILE A 12 1.00 -16.04 -7.46
N ILE A 13 0.86 -14.89 -6.80
CA ILE A 13 1.50 -13.64 -7.24
C ILE A 13 3.00 -13.75 -7.07
N ARG A 14 3.49 -14.24 -5.91
CA ARG A 14 4.93 -14.43 -5.71
C ARG A 14 5.53 -15.38 -6.76
N ASP A 15 4.87 -16.51 -7.05
CA ASP A 15 5.33 -17.46 -8.06
C ASP A 15 5.33 -16.86 -9.47
N GLY A 16 4.31 -16.08 -9.80
CA GLY A 16 4.25 -15.34 -11.06
C GLY A 16 5.38 -14.33 -11.20
N LEU A 17 5.67 -13.55 -10.15
CA LEU A 17 6.78 -12.60 -10.12
C LEU A 17 8.13 -13.30 -10.24
N LYS A 18 8.36 -14.42 -9.51
CA LYS A 18 9.58 -15.22 -9.65
C LYS A 18 9.80 -15.71 -11.09
N LYS A 19 8.71 -16.14 -11.74
CA LYS A 19 8.77 -16.57 -13.13
C LYS A 19 9.17 -15.42 -14.07
N ILE A 20 8.61 -14.22 -13.87
CA ILE A 20 8.98 -13.02 -14.63
C ILE A 20 10.48 -12.71 -14.42
N PHE A 21 10.94 -12.66 -13.16
CA PHE A 21 12.33 -12.31 -12.86
C PHE A 21 13.34 -13.37 -13.30
N SER A 22 12.95 -14.65 -13.38
CA SER A 22 13.82 -15.70 -13.91
C SER A 22 14.16 -15.55 -15.40
N THR A 23 13.37 -14.76 -16.14
CA THR A 23 13.61 -14.50 -17.57
C THR A 23 14.56 -13.32 -17.82
N VAL A 24 14.92 -12.56 -16.78
CA VAL A 24 15.78 -11.38 -16.88
C VAL A 24 17.10 -11.59 -16.15
N PRO A 25 18.26 -11.40 -16.82
CA PRO A 25 19.55 -11.75 -16.24
C PRO A 25 20.05 -10.77 -15.17
N ASP A 26 19.45 -9.59 -15.08
CA ASP A 26 19.91 -8.52 -14.18
C ASP A 26 19.14 -8.49 -12.84
N MET A 27 18.21 -9.44 -12.59
CA MET A 27 17.40 -9.50 -11.38
C MET A 27 17.43 -10.89 -10.73
N GLN A 28 17.39 -10.94 -9.40
CA GLN A 28 17.34 -12.18 -8.63
C GLN A 28 16.47 -12.01 -7.38
N VAL A 29 15.51 -12.91 -7.18
CA VAL A 29 14.76 -12.98 -5.91
C VAL A 29 15.66 -13.66 -4.87
N VAL A 30 15.94 -12.96 -3.78
CA VAL A 30 16.81 -13.45 -2.69
C VAL A 30 16.03 -13.80 -1.43
N ALA A 31 14.80 -13.31 -1.29
CA ALA A 31 13.93 -13.61 -0.15
C ALA A 31 12.47 -13.43 -0.51
N GLU A 32 11.60 -14.18 0.17
CA GLU A 32 10.14 -14.08 0.08
C GLU A 32 9.55 -13.97 1.48
N ALA A 33 8.51 -13.15 1.65
CA ALA A 33 7.76 -12.98 2.87
C ALA A 33 6.25 -13.01 2.57
N ALA A 34 5.46 -13.62 3.45
CA ALA A 34 4.01 -13.68 3.35
C ALA A 34 3.32 -12.69 4.31
N ASP A 35 4.06 -12.10 5.24
CA ASP A 35 3.56 -11.09 6.17
C ASP A 35 4.64 -10.07 6.57
N GLY A 36 4.21 -9.00 7.24
CA GLY A 36 5.12 -7.93 7.64
C GLY A 36 6.12 -8.31 8.74
N CYS A 37 5.86 -9.33 9.55
CA CYS A 37 6.81 -9.80 10.56
C CYS A 37 7.95 -10.56 9.89
N GLU A 38 7.63 -11.39 8.90
CA GLU A 38 8.63 -12.06 8.07
C GLU A 38 9.49 -11.06 7.29
N VAL A 39 8.89 -10.00 6.72
CA VAL A 39 9.65 -8.91 6.07
C VAL A 39 10.70 -8.36 7.00
N LEU A 40 10.31 -7.97 8.22
CA LEU A 40 11.24 -7.37 9.20
C LEU A 40 12.32 -8.36 9.67
N ALA A 41 11.98 -9.65 9.81
CA ALA A 41 12.94 -10.69 10.18
C ALA A 41 13.96 -10.93 9.06
N LEU A 42 13.50 -11.04 7.82
CA LEU A 42 14.35 -11.28 6.65
C LEU A 42 15.25 -10.09 6.33
N LEU A 43 14.81 -8.85 6.51
CA LEU A 43 15.62 -7.65 6.31
C LEU A 43 16.81 -7.57 7.28
N ARG A 44 16.76 -8.24 8.45
CA ARG A 44 17.90 -8.34 9.38
C ARG A 44 18.95 -9.32 8.89
N ALA A 45 18.55 -10.34 8.14
CA ALA A 45 19.43 -11.43 7.68
C ALA A 45 19.87 -11.26 6.22
N GLN A 46 19.09 -10.56 5.43
CA GLN A 46 19.29 -10.35 4.00
C GLN A 46 19.43 -8.85 3.71
N ALA A 47 20.24 -8.53 2.72
CA ALA A 47 20.40 -7.15 2.23
C ALA A 47 19.92 -7.07 0.77
N PRO A 48 18.59 -6.98 0.51
CA PRO A 48 18.07 -6.78 -0.83
C PRO A 48 18.37 -5.36 -1.33
N ASP A 49 18.48 -5.21 -2.66
CA ASP A 49 18.62 -3.90 -3.29
C ASP A 49 17.26 -3.20 -3.47
N VAL A 50 16.17 -3.98 -3.57
CA VAL A 50 14.79 -3.47 -3.69
C VAL A 50 13.84 -4.42 -2.96
N LEU A 51 12.91 -3.84 -2.19
CA LEU A 51 11.76 -4.55 -1.64
C LEU A 51 10.52 -4.28 -2.49
N LEU A 52 9.91 -5.35 -3.05
CA LEU A 52 8.57 -5.32 -3.63
C LEU A 52 7.58 -5.63 -2.50
N LEU A 53 6.68 -4.70 -2.19
CA LEU A 53 5.82 -4.77 -1.02
C LEU A 53 4.34 -4.68 -1.40
N ASP A 54 3.57 -5.71 -1.07
CA ASP A 54 2.12 -5.61 -1.06
C ASP A 54 1.63 -4.79 0.13
N MET A 55 0.60 -3.97 -0.12
CA MET A 55 -0.03 -3.12 0.90
C MET A 55 -1.03 -3.87 1.80
N SER A 56 -1.50 -5.04 1.39
CA SER A 56 -2.68 -5.71 1.98
C SER A 56 -2.37 -7.00 2.73
N MET A 57 -1.13 -7.22 3.11
CA MET A 57 -0.71 -8.43 3.84
C MET A 57 -1.32 -8.49 5.26
N PRO A 58 -1.53 -9.70 5.82
CA PRO A 58 -2.00 -9.86 7.19
C PRO A 58 -1.00 -9.30 8.23
N GLY A 59 -1.53 -8.93 9.39
CA GLY A 59 -0.71 -8.42 10.50
C GLY A 59 -0.21 -7.00 10.27
N ARG A 60 1.10 -6.79 10.38
CA ARG A 60 1.75 -5.49 10.11
C ARG A 60 1.90 -5.30 8.61
N SER A 61 1.21 -4.34 8.06
CA SER A 61 1.18 -4.11 6.62
C SER A 61 1.03 -2.63 6.27
N GLY A 62 1.01 -2.31 4.99
CA GLY A 62 0.71 -0.98 4.49
C GLY A 62 1.71 0.10 4.95
N ILE A 63 1.18 1.29 5.19
CA ILE A 63 1.97 2.50 5.50
C ILE A 63 2.82 2.34 6.76
N LEU A 64 2.29 1.69 7.81
CA LEU A 64 3.03 1.50 9.07
C LEU A 64 4.25 0.60 8.87
N LEU A 65 4.14 -0.42 8.03
CA LEU A 65 5.29 -1.28 7.70
C LEU A 65 6.34 -0.51 6.91
N ILE A 66 5.94 0.32 5.93
CA ILE A 66 6.86 1.19 5.19
C ILE A 66 7.63 2.10 6.14
N GLN A 67 6.94 2.78 7.07
CA GLN A 67 7.57 3.67 8.05
C GLN A 67 8.55 2.92 8.95
N GLN A 68 8.19 1.71 9.41
CA GLN A 68 9.06 0.89 10.25
C GLN A 68 10.30 0.43 9.48
N ILE A 69 10.16 0.01 8.23
CA ILE A 69 11.29 -0.37 7.37
C ILE A 69 12.18 0.84 7.12
N ARG A 70 11.62 2.01 6.82
CA ARG A 70 12.40 3.24 6.60
C ARG A 70 13.18 3.68 7.84
N ALA A 71 12.64 3.47 9.04
CA ALA A 71 13.33 3.78 10.28
C ALA A 71 14.56 2.88 10.52
N SER A 72 14.49 1.60 10.13
CA SER A 72 15.58 0.63 10.32
C SER A 72 16.49 0.47 9.11
N HIS A 73 15.97 0.69 7.89
CA HIS A 73 16.67 0.52 6.61
C HIS A 73 16.44 1.76 5.71
N PRO A 74 16.98 2.93 6.08
CA PRO A 74 16.69 4.21 5.40
C PRO A 74 17.11 4.24 3.93
N ALA A 75 18.07 3.44 3.51
CA ALA A 75 18.57 3.39 2.14
C ALA A 75 17.82 2.38 1.24
N LEU A 76 17.02 1.45 1.81
CA LEU A 76 16.35 0.40 1.04
C LEU A 76 15.20 0.98 0.19
N PRO A 77 15.23 0.91 -1.14
CA PRO A 77 14.11 1.28 -1.98
C PRO A 77 12.94 0.32 -1.80
N ILE A 78 11.76 0.86 -1.49
CA ILE A 78 10.50 0.11 -1.37
C ILE A 78 9.65 0.45 -2.59
N LEU A 79 9.37 -0.54 -3.44
CA LEU A 79 8.41 -0.44 -4.53
C LEU A 79 7.12 -1.14 -4.13
N VAL A 80 6.07 -0.36 -3.94
CA VAL A 80 4.76 -0.88 -3.57
C VAL A 80 4.06 -1.48 -4.78
N LEU A 81 3.49 -2.70 -4.62
CA LEU A 81 2.55 -3.33 -5.54
C LEU A 81 1.19 -3.45 -4.85
N SER A 82 0.11 -2.95 -5.45
CA SER A 82 -1.20 -2.93 -4.81
C SER A 82 -2.31 -3.23 -5.81
N MET A 83 -3.39 -3.86 -5.36
CA MET A 83 -4.62 -4.01 -6.15
C MET A 83 -5.34 -2.65 -6.32
N TYR A 84 -5.10 -1.70 -5.44
CA TYR A 84 -5.78 -0.41 -5.44
C TYR A 84 -5.13 0.57 -6.41
N ARG A 85 -5.93 1.10 -7.35
CA ARG A 85 -5.52 2.17 -8.30
C ARG A 85 -5.49 3.55 -7.66
N GLU A 86 -5.95 3.66 -6.42
CA GLU A 86 -6.20 4.95 -5.80
C GLU A 86 -4.92 5.73 -5.52
N SER A 87 -4.88 6.87 -6.17
CA SER A 87 -3.79 7.84 -6.04
C SER A 87 -3.51 8.31 -4.60
N GLN A 88 -4.46 8.12 -3.66
CA GLN A 88 -4.26 8.52 -2.27
C GLN A 88 -3.41 7.55 -1.47
N TYR A 89 -3.63 6.23 -1.63
CA TYR A 89 -2.72 5.24 -1.04
C TYR A 89 -1.33 5.40 -1.58
N ALA A 90 -1.21 5.64 -2.89
CA ALA A 90 0.06 5.90 -3.51
C ALA A 90 0.75 7.15 -2.92
N VAL A 91 0.01 8.26 -2.74
CA VAL A 91 0.54 9.47 -2.12
C VAL A 91 0.99 9.22 -0.68
N GLN A 92 0.19 8.50 0.12
CA GLN A 92 0.58 8.17 1.50
C GLN A 92 1.77 7.21 1.55
N ALA A 93 1.85 6.21 0.67
CA ALA A 93 2.98 5.31 0.58
C ALA A 93 4.28 6.06 0.25
N ILE A 94 4.24 6.97 -0.73
CA ILE A 94 5.39 7.80 -1.10
C ILE A 94 5.79 8.73 0.06
N ARG A 95 4.82 9.35 0.74
CA ARG A 95 5.10 10.19 1.94
C ARG A 95 5.69 9.38 3.10
N ALA A 96 5.29 8.12 3.24
CA ALA A 96 5.86 7.20 4.23
C ALA A 96 7.29 6.74 3.88
N GLY A 97 7.75 7.04 2.66
CA GLY A 97 9.10 6.76 2.21
C GLY A 97 9.21 5.65 1.15
N ALA A 98 8.10 5.21 0.52
CA ALA A 98 8.20 4.33 -0.63
C ALA A 98 8.87 5.04 -1.81
N ALA A 99 9.73 4.33 -2.53
CA ALA A 99 10.40 4.81 -3.73
C ALA A 99 9.51 4.71 -4.98
N GLY A 100 8.41 3.95 -4.91
CA GLY A 100 7.47 3.84 -6.01
C GLY A 100 6.17 3.16 -5.62
N TYR A 101 5.18 3.29 -6.51
CA TYR A 101 3.87 2.67 -6.36
C TYR A 101 3.36 2.24 -7.73
N LEU A 102 3.02 0.97 -7.86
CA LEU A 102 2.42 0.36 -9.04
C LEU A 102 1.19 -0.46 -8.64
N THR A 103 0.27 -0.60 -9.57
CA THR A 103 -0.85 -1.54 -9.41
C THR A 103 -0.41 -2.95 -9.82
N LYS A 104 -0.96 -3.99 -9.19
CA LYS A 104 -0.63 -5.40 -9.49
C LYS A 104 -1.01 -5.84 -10.92
N ASN A 105 -1.81 -5.05 -11.63
CA ASN A 105 -2.14 -5.28 -13.04
C ASN A 105 -1.21 -4.57 -14.03
N VAL A 106 -0.06 -4.07 -13.55
CA VAL A 106 0.97 -3.46 -14.40
C VAL A 106 1.58 -4.49 -15.35
N GLU A 107 1.93 -4.07 -16.56
CA GLU A 107 2.65 -4.92 -17.51
C GLU A 107 4.07 -5.24 -17.02
N SER A 108 4.57 -6.44 -17.36
CA SER A 108 5.88 -6.91 -16.90
C SER A 108 7.01 -5.96 -17.24
N ASP A 109 7.04 -5.38 -18.43
CA ASP A 109 8.08 -4.45 -18.85
C ASP A 109 8.08 -3.16 -18.02
N GLN A 110 6.89 -2.66 -17.67
CA GLN A 110 6.76 -1.49 -16.79
C GLN A 110 7.24 -1.80 -15.37
N LEU A 111 6.92 -2.99 -14.84
CA LEU A 111 7.40 -3.46 -13.53
C LEU A 111 8.93 -3.53 -13.53
N LEU A 112 9.53 -4.19 -14.52
CA LEU A 112 10.98 -4.32 -14.65
C LEU A 112 11.67 -2.95 -14.77
N GLY A 113 11.10 -2.05 -15.57
CA GLY A 113 11.56 -0.66 -15.68
C GLY A 113 11.51 0.11 -14.37
N ALA A 114 10.42 -0.04 -13.62
CA ALA A 114 10.24 0.60 -12.31
C ALA A 114 11.26 0.07 -11.29
N ILE A 115 11.48 -1.25 -11.23
CA ILE A 115 12.51 -1.85 -10.35
C ILE A 115 13.90 -1.29 -10.65
N ARG A 116 14.29 -1.26 -11.93
CA ARG A 116 15.59 -0.68 -12.33
C ARG A 116 15.71 0.79 -11.95
N LYS A 117 14.62 1.54 -12.07
CA LYS A 117 14.57 2.96 -11.72
C LYS A 117 14.76 3.19 -10.22
N VAL A 118 14.02 2.47 -9.37
CA VAL A 118 14.12 2.62 -7.92
C VAL A 118 15.44 2.09 -7.35
N ALA A 119 16.00 1.00 -7.94
CA ALA A 119 17.30 0.48 -7.59
C ALA A 119 18.45 1.48 -7.82
N ARG A 120 18.26 2.45 -8.72
CA ARG A 120 19.20 3.55 -9.00
C ARG A 120 18.90 4.83 -8.21
N GLY A 121 17.99 4.77 -7.22
CA GLY A 121 17.59 5.92 -6.41
C GLY A 121 16.52 6.82 -7.05
N GLY A 122 15.94 6.41 -8.20
CA GLY A 122 14.83 7.13 -8.82
C GLY A 122 13.48 6.81 -8.18
N THR A 123 12.44 7.55 -8.58
CA THR A 123 11.05 7.34 -8.12
C THR A 123 10.20 6.76 -9.25
N ALA A 124 9.41 5.72 -8.94
CA ALA A 124 8.52 5.06 -9.89
C ALA A 124 7.05 5.29 -9.50
N VAL A 125 6.44 6.32 -10.06
CA VAL A 125 5.02 6.67 -9.87
C VAL A 125 4.39 7.03 -11.21
N SER A 126 3.06 6.89 -11.32
CA SER A 126 2.33 7.38 -12.49
C SER A 126 2.30 8.91 -12.53
N PRO A 127 2.12 9.53 -13.72
CA PRO A 127 1.97 10.98 -13.84
C PRO A 127 0.87 11.54 -12.93
N ALA A 128 -0.27 10.86 -12.84
CA ALA A 128 -1.40 11.28 -11.99
C ALA A 128 -1.03 11.32 -10.49
N ILE A 129 -0.19 10.38 -10.02
CA ILE A 129 0.31 10.38 -8.64
C ILE A 129 1.31 11.53 -8.45
N ALA A 130 2.21 11.75 -9.42
CA ALA A 130 3.17 12.84 -9.37
C ALA A 130 2.49 14.20 -9.29
N ASP A 131 1.47 14.44 -10.12
CA ASP A 131 0.68 15.68 -10.12
C ASP A 131 -0.02 15.92 -8.77
N LYS A 132 -0.57 14.86 -8.16
CA LYS A 132 -1.18 14.95 -6.83
C LYS A 132 -0.15 15.26 -5.72
N LEU A 133 1.03 14.66 -5.78
CA LEU A 133 2.11 14.98 -4.85
C LEU A 133 2.50 16.45 -4.93
N VAL A 134 2.64 16.97 -6.16
CA VAL A 134 2.97 18.38 -6.41
C VAL A 134 1.84 19.32 -5.97
N SER A 135 0.58 19.01 -6.30
CA SER A 135 -0.57 19.83 -5.91
C SER A 135 -0.74 19.90 -4.39
N GLN A 136 -0.57 18.79 -3.69
CA GLN A 136 -0.63 18.75 -2.23
C GLN A 136 0.57 19.44 -1.55
N ALA A 137 1.73 19.48 -2.21
CA ALA A 137 2.87 20.26 -1.70
C ALA A 137 2.65 21.77 -1.84
N ARG A 138 1.86 22.19 -2.84
CA ARG A 138 1.53 23.62 -3.08
C ARG A 138 0.37 24.14 -2.22
N GLN A 139 -0.53 23.26 -1.76
CA GLN A 139 -1.71 23.62 -0.96
C GLN A 139 -1.85 22.66 0.24
N PRO A 140 -1.03 22.84 1.29
CA PRO A 140 -1.09 21.97 2.47
C PRO A 140 -2.45 22.00 3.18
N ASP A 141 -3.19 23.10 3.09
CA ASP A 141 -4.48 23.30 3.78
C ASP A 141 -5.71 22.80 2.99
N ALA A 142 -5.57 22.44 1.71
CA ALA A 142 -6.67 21.91 0.88
C ALA A 142 -6.78 20.38 0.96
N MET A 143 -6.43 19.80 2.10
CA MET A 143 -6.56 18.35 2.28
C MET A 143 -8.02 17.93 2.39
N LEU A 144 -8.46 17.08 1.44
CA LEU A 144 -9.75 16.41 1.54
C LEU A 144 -9.87 15.69 2.91
N PRO A 145 -11.07 15.65 3.52
CA PRO A 145 -11.25 15.08 4.86
C PRO A 145 -10.59 13.72 5.08
N HIS A 146 -10.70 12.81 4.11
CA HIS A 146 -10.11 11.48 4.18
C HIS A 146 -8.57 11.48 4.07
N ALA A 147 -7.95 12.53 3.56
CA ALA A 147 -6.48 12.68 3.54
C ALA A 147 -5.90 13.02 4.93
N ARG A 148 -6.76 13.36 5.90
CA ARG A 148 -6.39 13.56 7.31
C ARG A 148 -6.39 12.26 8.13
N LEU A 149 -6.88 11.17 7.53
CA LEU A 149 -6.91 9.87 8.19
C LEU A 149 -5.50 9.31 8.28
N THR A 150 -5.18 8.68 9.41
CA THR A 150 -3.98 7.85 9.50
C THR A 150 -4.12 6.64 8.60
N ALA A 151 -3.02 5.97 8.30
CA ALA A 151 -3.03 4.76 7.47
C ALA A 151 -4.03 3.71 7.98
N ARG A 152 -4.11 3.53 9.31
CA ARG A 152 -5.02 2.56 9.92
C ARG A 152 -6.48 3.01 9.84
N GLU A 153 -6.75 4.28 10.06
CA GLU A 153 -8.09 4.85 9.90
C GLU A 153 -8.55 4.79 8.44
N LEU A 154 -7.65 5.04 7.48
CA LEU A 154 -7.99 4.92 6.06
C LEU A 154 -8.34 3.48 5.68
N GLN A 155 -7.59 2.50 6.17
CA GLN A 155 -7.87 1.08 5.95
C GLN A 155 -9.24 0.68 6.53
N VAL A 156 -9.53 1.09 7.78
CA VAL A 156 -10.83 0.86 8.40
C VAL A 156 -11.96 1.61 7.67
N PHE A 157 -11.73 2.85 7.23
CA PHE A 157 -12.67 3.63 6.43
C PHE A 157 -13.09 2.91 5.16
N GLN A 158 -12.15 2.33 4.42
CA GLN A 158 -12.48 1.63 3.17
C GLN A 158 -13.29 0.37 3.42
N MET A 159 -12.87 -0.45 4.38
CA MET A 159 -13.64 -1.66 4.72
C MET A 159 -15.06 -1.33 5.19
N LEU A 160 -15.23 -0.20 5.93
CA LEU A 160 -16.56 0.31 6.27
C LEU A 160 -17.34 0.78 5.04
N ALA A 161 -16.66 1.41 4.08
CA ALA A 161 -17.26 1.90 2.84
C ALA A 161 -17.65 0.75 1.88
N GLU A 162 -16.91 -0.36 1.91
CA GLU A 162 -17.22 -1.63 1.23
C GLU A 162 -18.35 -2.40 1.92
N GLY A 163 -18.85 -1.92 3.07
CA GLY A 163 -19.99 -2.50 3.77
C GLY A 163 -19.64 -3.55 4.83
N LEU A 164 -18.36 -3.77 5.15
CA LEU A 164 -17.97 -4.72 6.19
C LEU A 164 -18.40 -4.24 7.57
N GLY A 165 -18.84 -5.19 8.41
CA GLY A 165 -19.17 -4.97 9.82
C GLY A 165 -17.92 -4.87 10.71
N ILE A 166 -18.09 -4.27 11.90
CA ILE A 166 -16.99 -4.08 12.86
C ILE A 166 -16.26 -5.38 13.19
N ASN A 167 -16.99 -6.49 13.35
CA ASN A 167 -16.41 -7.79 13.68
C ASN A 167 -15.62 -8.39 12.52
N GLU A 168 -16.10 -8.22 11.30
CA GLU A 168 -15.41 -8.66 10.08
C GLU A 168 -14.10 -7.88 9.88
N ILE A 169 -14.15 -6.56 10.06
CA ILE A 169 -12.98 -5.69 10.01
C ILE A 169 -11.98 -6.08 11.12
N ALA A 170 -12.48 -6.35 12.33
CA ALA A 170 -11.63 -6.77 13.45
C ALA A 170 -10.90 -8.08 13.15
N ALA A 171 -11.59 -9.06 12.58
CA ALA A 171 -11.00 -10.33 12.16
C ALA A 171 -9.96 -10.13 11.04
N ALA A 172 -10.33 -9.41 9.97
CA ALA A 172 -9.45 -9.17 8.83
C ALA A 172 -8.16 -8.41 9.20
N LEU A 173 -8.27 -7.49 10.18
CA LEU A 173 -7.14 -6.65 10.61
C LEU A 173 -6.40 -7.18 11.84
N SER A 174 -6.81 -8.34 12.40
CA SER A 174 -6.28 -8.91 13.65
C SER A 174 -6.37 -7.91 14.82
N LEU A 175 -7.51 -7.22 14.95
CA LEU A 175 -7.82 -6.25 16.01
C LEU A 175 -8.98 -6.71 16.88
N SER A 176 -9.18 -6.03 18.03
CA SER A 176 -10.41 -6.16 18.78
C SER A 176 -11.55 -5.32 18.15
N ALA A 177 -12.81 -5.76 18.28
CA ALA A 177 -13.97 -4.99 17.85
C ALA A 177 -14.01 -3.60 18.51
N LYS A 178 -13.56 -3.48 19.76
CA LYS A 178 -13.43 -2.21 20.48
C LYS A 178 -12.44 -1.27 19.79
N THR A 179 -11.30 -1.79 19.34
CA THR A 179 -10.26 -1.01 18.60
C THR A 179 -10.82 -0.50 17.27
N VAL A 180 -11.53 -1.35 16.52
CA VAL A 180 -12.17 -0.95 15.26
C VAL A 180 -13.26 0.12 15.51
N SER A 181 -14.05 -0.03 16.56
CA SER A 181 -15.05 0.97 16.96
C SER A 181 -14.42 2.32 17.30
N THR A 182 -13.26 2.32 17.97
CA THR A 182 -12.50 3.55 18.26
C THR A 182 -12.00 4.19 16.96
N HIS A 183 -11.43 3.41 16.03
CA HIS A 183 -11.03 3.93 14.73
C HIS A 183 -12.21 4.53 13.96
N LYS A 184 -13.37 3.84 13.95
CA LYS A 184 -14.60 4.37 13.34
C LYS A 184 -15.02 5.71 13.92
N ALA A 185 -15.02 5.86 15.24
CA ALA A 185 -15.35 7.12 15.89
C ALA A 185 -14.37 8.24 15.49
N ASN A 186 -13.08 7.96 15.47
CA ASN A 186 -12.05 8.90 15.04
C ASN A 186 -12.20 9.31 13.56
N ILE A 187 -12.52 8.35 12.68
CA ILE A 187 -12.79 8.60 11.26
C ILE A 187 -13.96 9.57 11.09
N LEU A 188 -15.08 9.27 11.75
CA LEU A 188 -16.28 10.12 11.70
C LEU A 188 -15.98 11.54 12.17
N GLY A 189 -15.24 11.69 13.27
CA GLY A 189 -14.82 13.01 13.79
C GLY A 189 -13.86 13.75 12.88
N LYS A 190 -12.82 13.08 12.34
CA LYS A 190 -11.83 13.70 11.46
C LYS A 190 -12.40 14.11 10.10
N MET A 191 -13.39 13.35 9.61
CA MET A 191 -14.05 13.62 8.34
C MET A 191 -15.26 14.54 8.45
N ASP A 192 -15.67 14.87 9.69
CA ASP A 192 -16.90 15.63 9.98
C ASP A 192 -18.14 14.98 9.34
N ILE A 193 -18.26 13.67 9.51
CA ILE A 193 -19.35 12.85 8.98
C ILE A 193 -20.07 12.16 10.13
N ALA A 194 -21.40 12.28 10.17
CA ALA A 194 -22.20 11.84 11.32
C ALA A 194 -22.47 10.31 11.36
N SER A 195 -22.32 9.57 10.25
CA SER A 195 -22.74 8.16 10.18
C SER A 195 -21.92 7.34 9.21
N THR A 196 -21.98 6.00 9.33
CA THR A 196 -21.38 5.07 8.38
C THR A 196 -21.97 5.22 6.97
N ALA A 197 -23.29 5.44 6.87
CA ALA A 197 -23.93 5.71 5.58
C ALA A 197 -23.35 6.98 4.91
N GLY A 198 -23.04 8.01 5.69
CA GLY A 198 -22.33 9.19 5.22
C GLY A 198 -20.93 8.90 4.73
N LEU A 199 -20.18 7.97 5.37
CA LEU A 199 -18.88 7.51 4.92
C LEU A 199 -18.98 6.80 3.56
N VAL A 200 -19.96 5.91 3.40
CA VAL A 200 -20.22 5.21 2.13
C VAL A 200 -20.54 6.20 1.01
N HIS A 201 -21.46 7.14 1.27
CA HIS A 201 -21.82 8.17 0.29
C HIS A 201 -20.62 9.06 -0.08
N TYR A 202 -19.81 9.42 0.90
CA TYR A 202 -18.57 10.15 0.69
C TYR A 202 -17.59 9.36 -0.19
N ALA A 203 -17.40 8.07 0.11
CA ALA A 203 -16.50 7.19 -0.64
C ALA A 203 -16.94 7.05 -2.12
N ILE A 204 -18.23 6.84 -2.38
CA ILE A 204 -18.80 6.81 -3.75
C ILE A 204 -18.54 8.14 -4.47
N ARG A 205 -18.87 9.27 -3.84
CA ARG A 205 -18.73 10.61 -4.42
C ARG A 205 -17.30 10.96 -4.82
N HIS A 206 -16.34 10.41 -4.10
CA HIS A 206 -14.92 10.68 -4.32
C HIS A 206 -14.18 9.55 -5.03
N GLY A 207 -14.90 8.51 -5.52
CA GLY A 207 -14.30 7.37 -6.21
C GLY A 207 -13.34 6.57 -5.33
N LEU A 208 -13.64 6.45 -4.03
CA LEU A 208 -12.79 5.80 -3.04
C LEU A 208 -13.18 4.33 -2.79
N LEU A 209 -14.20 3.82 -3.45
CA LEU A 209 -14.53 2.40 -3.50
C LEU A 209 -13.82 1.78 -4.68
N ALA A 210 -13.22 0.60 -4.50
CA ALA A 210 -12.83 -0.24 -5.62
C ALA A 210 -14.10 -0.52 -6.44
N GLU A 211 -14.08 -0.30 -7.76
CA GLU A 211 -15.16 -0.78 -8.62
C GLU A 211 -15.29 -2.28 -8.36
N ALA A 212 -16.43 -2.69 -7.83
CA ALA A 212 -16.79 -4.09 -7.77
C ALA A 212 -16.68 -4.61 -9.20
N GLY A 213 -15.66 -5.42 -9.45
CA GLY A 213 -15.35 -5.92 -10.78
C GLY A 213 -16.60 -6.51 -11.40
N ASP A 214 -16.84 -6.16 -12.66
CA ASP A 214 -17.72 -6.87 -13.57
C ASP A 214 -17.41 -8.38 -13.50
N ALA A 215 -18.11 -9.06 -12.59
CA ALA A 215 -18.22 -10.50 -12.62
C ALA A 215 -19.52 -10.80 -13.39
N ALA A 216 -19.43 -10.85 -14.70
CA ALA A 216 -20.40 -11.46 -15.60
C ALA A 216 -19.64 -12.44 -16.49
#